data_6e86a858cd7ec7feee8ae0bc580efa6a
#
_entry.id   6e86a858cd7ec7feee8ae0bc580efa6a
#
_cell.length_a   1.000
_cell.length_b   1.000
_cell.length_c   1.000
_cell.angle_alpha   90.00
_cell.angle_beta   90.00
_cell.angle_gamma   90.00
#
_symmetry.space_group_name_H-M   'P 1'
#
loop_
_entity.id
_entity.type
_entity.pdbx_description
1 polymer ?
#
loop_
_entity_poly.entity_id
_entity_poly.type
_entity_poly.pdbx_seq_one_letter_code
_entity_poly.pdbx_strand_id
1 'polypeptide(L)'
;MKIVISGYGRMGHMVEARLRARGIEPALCSEDICSVDPALAREAVCIDFTVPEAFKANYRFIASHFKAAVVGTTGWYDIKDEVLAEFARQGCTLIWSANFSIGVIALFAAVEKVSEVLKDKGYQAHISETHHIHKLDKPSGTAKILGDIVESSLGVKPEIESFREGEVPGIHTVELTGSCDRLSLTHEAFSREGLAEGAVVAALMTEGLTGVHEFKDLII
;
A
#
# COMPACT_ATOMS: atom_id res chain seq x y z
N MET A 1 -20.33 -8.23 -5.95
CA MET A 1 -19.16 -7.62 -6.65
C MET A 1 -18.39 -8.73 -7.33
N LYS A 2 -18.00 -8.57 -8.59
CA LYS A 2 -17.08 -9.49 -9.29
C LYS A 2 -15.65 -8.98 -9.11
N ILE A 3 -14.71 -9.84 -8.79
CA ILE A 3 -13.29 -9.51 -8.59
C ILE A 3 -12.44 -10.38 -9.49
N VAL A 4 -11.49 -9.77 -10.19
CA VAL A 4 -10.46 -10.44 -10.99
C VAL A 4 -9.12 -10.13 -10.36
N ILE A 5 -8.31 -11.13 -10.08
CA ILE A 5 -6.96 -10.97 -9.56
C ILE A 5 -5.98 -11.03 -10.74
N SER A 6 -5.20 -9.96 -10.92
CA SER A 6 -4.10 -9.84 -11.88
C SER A 6 -2.78 -10.10 -11.17
N GLY A 7 -2.03 -11.11 -11.63
CA GLY A 7 -0.82 -11.58 -10.96
C GLY A 7 -1.13 -12.61 -9.86
N TYR A 8 -0.93 -13.90 -10.21
CA TYR A 8 -1.28 -15.01 -9.30
C TYR A 8 -0.04 -15.60 -8.61
N GLY A 9 0.88 -14.71 -8.18
CA GLY A 9 2.02 -15.02 -7.31
C GLY A 9 1.64 -15.02 -5.83
N ARG A 10 2.63 -14.86 -4.95
CA ARG A 10 2.42 -14.86 -3.48
C ARG A 10 1.32 -13.91 -3.00
N MET A 11 1.30 -12.68 -3.51
CA MET A 11 0.27 -11.71 -3.12
C MET A 11 -1.10 -12.07 -3.69
N GLY A 12 -1.18 -12.53 -4.94
CA GLY A 12 -2.45 -12.97 -5.55
C GLY A 12 -3.12 -14.09 -4.76
N HIS A 13 -2.36 -15.10 -4.33
CA HIS A 13 -2.87 -16.17 -3.45
C HIS A 13 -3.34 -15.64 -2.09
N MET A 14 -2.64 -14.65 -1.50
CA MET A 14 -3.07 -14.05 -0.23
C MET A 14 -4.36 -13.24 -0.41
N VAL A 15 -4.49 -12.48 -1.50
CA VAL A 15 -5.72 -11.73 -1.83
C VAL A 15 -6.89 -12.69 -2.02
N GLU A 16 -6.71 -13.79 -2.77
CA GLU A 16 -7.74 -14.82 -2.92
C GLU A 16 -8.17 -15.40 -1.57
N ALA A 17 -7.20 -15.76 -0.73
CA ALA A 17 -7.50 -16.30 0.61
C ALA A 17 -8.29 -15.31 1.48
N ARG A 18 -7.94 -14.01 1.42
CA ARG A 18 -8.66 -12.96 2.16
C ARG A 18 -10.07 -12.70 1.61
N LEU A 19 -10.26 -12.77 0.29
CA LEU A 19 -11.58 -12.70 -0.34
C LEU A 19 -12.46 -13.88 0.11
N ARG A 20 -11.95 -15.11 0.03
CA ARG A 20 -12.67 -16.31 0.47
C ARG A 20 -13.03 -16.28 1.96
N ALA A 21 -12.14 -15.80 2.81
CA ALA A 21 -12.41 -15.60 4.23
C ALA A 21 -13.59 -14.65 4.50
N ARG A 22 -13.90 -13.76 3.54
CA ARG A 22 -15.05 -12.85 3.55
C ARG A 22 -16.27 -13.40 2.79
N GLY A 23 -16.23 -14.64 2.34
CA GLY A 23 -17.30 -15.25 1.55
C GLY A 23 -17.37 -14.74 0.10
N ILE A 24 -16.32 -14.14 -0.41
CA ILE A 24 -16.24 -13.62 -1.78
C ILE A 24 -15.34 -14.56 -2.59
N GLU A 25 -15.94 -15.22 -3.60
CA GLU A 25 -15.16 -16.00 -4.58
C GLU A 25 -14.67 -15.05 -5.68
N PRO A 26 -13.35 -15.02 -6.00
CA PRO A 26 -12.88 -14.29 -7.15
C PRO A 26 -13.47 -14.89 -8.43
N ALA A 27 -13.88 -14.03 -9.36
CA ALA A 27 -14.43 -14.46 -10.63
C ALA A 27 -13.35 -15.06 -11.55
N LEU A 28 -12.10 -14.61 -11.38
CA LEU A 28 -10.94 -15.13 -12.11
C LEU A 28 -9.64 -14.74 -11.39
N CYS A 29 -8.66 -15.62 -11.41
CA CYS A 29 -7.26 -15.35 -11.10
C CYS A 29 -6.47 -15.49 -12.41
N SER A 30 -5.79 -14.45 -12.87
CA SER A 30 -5.12 -14.45 -14.18
C SER A 30 -3.66 -14.02 -14.08
N GLU A 31 -2.81 -14.69 -14.82
CA GLU A 31 -1.42 -14.25 -15.07
C GLU A 31 -1.33 -13.36 -16.31
N ASP A 32 -2.32 -13.44 -17.21
CA ASP A 32 -2.47 -12.58 -18.39
C ASP A 32 -3.82 -11.84 -18.34
N ILE A 33 -3.78 -10.62 -17.81
CA ILE A 33 -4.98 -9.80 -17.63
C ILE A 33 -5.62 -9.39 -18.97
N CYS A 34 -4.84 -9.33 -20.04
CA CYS A 34 -5.32 -8.93 -21.36
C CYS A 34 -6.17 -10.03 -22.05
N SER A 35 -6.10 -11.27 -21.57
CA SER A 35 -6.91 -12.37 -22.05
C SER A 35 -8.28 -12.50 -21.39
N VAL A 36 -8.59 -11.64 -20.40
CA VAL A 36 -9.88 -11.67 -19.69
C VAL A 36 -11.02 -11.28 -20.61
N ASP A 37 -12.12 -12.04 -20.53
CA ASP A 37 -13.35 -11.73 -21.28
C ASP A 37 -13.78 -10.27 -21.00
N PRO A 38 -13.92 -9.44 -22.04
CA PRO A 38 -14.35 -8.04 -21.90
C PRO A 38 -15.70 -7.87 -21.19
N ALA A 39 -16.62 -8.83 -21.31
CA ALA A 39 -17.90 -8.79 -20.61
C ALA A 39 -17.72 -8.98 -19.10
N LEU A 40 -16.81 -9.88 -18.68
CA LEU A 40 -16.45 -10.04 -17.28
C LEU A 40 -15.73 -8.79 -16.75
N ALA A 41 -14.74 -8.29 -17.49
CA ALA A 41 -13.94 -7.14 -17.05
C ALA A 41 -14.81 -5.90 -16.76
N ARG A 42 -15.79 -5.59 -17.59
CA ARG A 42 -16.69 -4.44 -17.41
C ARG A 42 -17.51 -4.44 -16.13
N GLU A 43 -17.70 -5.60 -15.52
CA GLU A 43 -18.46 -5.76 -14.28
C GLU A 43 -17.57 -5.99 -13.07
N ALA A 44 -16.27 -6.21 -13.30
CA ALA A 44 -15.31 -6.62 -12.27
C ALA A 44 -14.41 -5.48 -11.80
N VAL A 45 -13.97 -5.61 -10.55
CA VAL A 45 -12.83 -4.88 -9.99
C VAL A 45 -11.56 -5.70 -10.23
N CYS A 46 -10.54 -5.11 -10.85
CA CYS A 46 -9.23 -5.71 -11.01
C CYS A 46 -8.37 -5.43 -9.77
N ILE A 47 -7.84 -6.46 -9.11
CA ILE A 47 -6.81 -6.30 -8.06
C ILE A 47 -5.48 -6.75 -8.65
N ASP A 48 -4.56 -5.80 -8.88
CA ASP A 48 -3.27 -6.04 -9.52
C ASP A 48 -2.13 -6.11 -8.50
N PHE A 49 -1.47 -7.26 -8.47
CA PHE A 49 -0.20 -7.52 -7.78
C PHE A 49 0.76 -8.28 -8.70
N THR A 50 1.14 -7.64 -9.79
CA THR A 50 2.09 -8.17 -10.77
C THR A 50 3.51 -7.65 -10.52
N VAL A 51 4.31 -7.54 -11.57
CA VAL A 51 5.61 -6.89 -11.58
C VAL A 51 5.53 -5.55 -12.32
N PRO A 52 6.48 -4.60 -12.09
CA PRO A 52 6.41 -3.26 -12.69
C PRO A 52 6.23 -3.28 -14.21
N GLU A 53 6.97 -4.14 -14.90
CA GLU A 53 6.96 -4.24 -16.37
C GLU A 53 5.59 -4.73 -16.88
N ALA A 54 4.99 -5.71 -16.21
CA ALA A 54 3.68 -6.22 -16.56
C ALA A 54 2.59 -5.15 -16.34
N PHE A 55 2.61 -4.47 -15.19
CA PHE A 55 1.66 -3.39 -14.94
C PHE A 55 1.80 -2.26 -15.96
N LYS A 56 3.04 -1.81 -16.27
CA LYS A 56 3.31 -0.78 -17.29
C LYS A 56 2.82 -1.18 -18.67
N ALA A 57 2.84 -2.47 -19.01
CA ALA A 57 2.29 -2.97 -20.27
C ALA A 57 0.76 -3.01 -20.27
N ASN A 58 0.14 -3.29 -19.12
CA ASN A 58 -1.27 -3.67 -19.01
C ASN A 58 -2.21 -2.57 -18.48
N TYR A 59 -1.69 -1.48 -17.87
CA TYR A 59 -2.55 -0.48 -17.20
C TYR A 59 -3.60 0.15 -18.14
N ARG A 60 -3.27 0.36 -19.43
CA ARG A 60 -4.24 0.89 -20.41
C ARG A 60 -5.39 -0.08 -20.68
N PHE A 61 -5.08 -1.38 -20.75
CA PHE A 61 -6.10 -2.41 -20.87
C PHE A 61 -7.00 -2.42 -19.62
N ILE A 62 -6.40 -2.41 -18.44
CA ILE A 62 -7.13 -2.39 -17.16
C ILE A 62 -8.04 -1.15 -17.13
N ALA A 63 -7.50 0.04 -17.36
CA ALA A 63 -8.25 1.29 -17.32
C ALA A 63 -9.43 1.33 -18.32
N SER A 64 -9.29 0.72 -19.50
CA SER A 64 -10.31 0.78 -20.57
C SER A 64 -11.35 -0.34 -20.50
N HIS A 65 -11.11 -1.43 -19.78
CA HIS A 65 -11.98 -2.61 -19.77
C HIS A 65 -12.62 -2.89 -18.42
N PHE A 66 -11.96 -2.55 -17.32
CA PHE A 66 -12.47 -2.86 -15.97
C PHE A 66 -13.35 -1.74 -15.40
N LYS A 67 -14.31 -2.13 -14.54
CA LYS A 67 -15.14 -1.19 -13.79
C LYS A 67 -14.31 -0.35 -12.82
N ALA A 68 -13.35 -0.96 -12.17
CA ALA A 68 -12.44 -0.33 -11.24
C ALA A 68 -11.15 -1.15 -11.09
N ALA A 69 -10.11 -0.55 -10.55
CA ALA A 69 -8.85 -1.24 -10.27
C ALA A 69 -8.30 -0.87 -8.89
N VAL A 70 -7.68 -1.86 -8.24
CA VAL A 70 -6.85 -1.71 -7.04
C VAL A 70 -5.44 -2.14 -7.43
N VAL A 71 -4.46 -1.24 -7.33
CA VAL A 71 -3.10 -1.48 -7.80
C VAL A 71 -2.12 -1.47 -6.65
N GLY A 72 -1.62 -2.67 -6.30
CA GLY A 72 -0.58 -2.89 -5.29
C GLY A 72 0.80 -3.19 -5.88
N THR A 73 0.88 -3.36 -7.20
CA THR A 73 2.18 -3.41 -7.89
C THR A 73 2.92 -2.11 -7.66
N THR A 74 4.22 -2.19 -7.35
CA THR A 74 5.11 -1.03 -7.12
C THR A 74 6.12 -0.90 -8.26
N GLY A 75 6.94 0.17 -8.26
CA GLY A 75 8.03 0.33 -9.23
C GLY A 75 7.62 0.86 -10.61
N TRP A 76 6.42 1.43 -10.73
CA TRP A 76 5.92 2.08 -11.95
C TRP A 76 5.78 3.61 -11.82
N TYR A 77 6.26 4.17 -10.72
CA TYR A 77 6.02 5.59 -10.38
C TYR A 77 6.73 6.57 -11.30
N ASP A 78 7.68 6.12 -12.12
CA ASP A 78 8.28 6.89 -13.20
C ASP A 78 7.29 7.30 -14.30
N ILE A 79 6.17 6.56 -14.44
CA ILE A 79 5.06 6.89 -15.34
C ILE A 79 3.75 7.20 -14.58
N LYS A 80 3.84 7.58 -13.29
CA LYS A 80 2.67 7.76 -12.42
C LYS A 80 1.65 8.71 -13.01
N ASP A 81 2.05 9.90 -13.43
CA ASP A 81 1.13 10.91 -13.94
C ASP A 81 0.39 10.43 -15.20
N GLU A 82 1.07 9.67 -16.07
CA GLU A 82 0.47 9.07 -17.25
C GLU A 82 -0.59 8.03 -16.88
N VAL A 83 -0.28 7.15 -15.92
CA VAL A 83 -1.22 6.13 -15.42
C VAL A 83 -2.46 6.79 -14.82
N LEU A 84 -2.29 7.74 -13.90
CA LEU A 84 -3.42 8.42 -13.25
C LEU A 84 -4.30 9.15 -14.26
N ALA A 85 -3.69 9.84 -15.24
CA ALA A 85 -4.41 10.52 -16.30
C ALA A 85 -5.20 9.54 -17.19
N GLU A 86 -4.65 8.35 -17.50
CA GLU A 86 -5.33 7.34 -18.30
C GLU A 86 -6.56 6.79 -17.58
N PHE A 87 -6.46 6.43 -16.30
CA PHE A 87 -7.60 5.96 -15.50
C PHE A 87 -8.70 7.05 -15.41
N ALA A 88 -8.30 8.30 -15.15
CA ALA A 88 -9.23 9.43 -15.13
C ALA A 88 -9.93 9.64 -16.49
N ARG A 89 -9.18 9.56 -17.60
CA ARG A 89 -9.72 9.70 -18.97
C ARG A 89 -10.71 8.60 -19.32
N GLN A 90 -10.48 7.38 -18.87
CA GLN A 90 -11.37 6.23 -19.11
C GLN A 90 -12.58 6.22 -18.16
N GLY A 91 -12.57 7.02 -17.10
CA GLY A 91 -13.60 6.98 -16.06
C GLY A 91 -13.57 5.71 -15.21
N CYS A 92 -12.45 4.97 -15.23
CA CYS A 92 -12.23 3.78 -14.41
C CYS A 92 -11.75 4.22 -13.02
N THR A 93 -12.45 3.80 -11.98
CA THR A 93 -12.03 4.08 -10.61
C THR A 93 -10.71 3.37 -10.31
N LEU A 94 -9.72 4.11 -9.83
CA LEU A 94 -8.42 3.58 -9.41
C LEU A 94 -8.18 3.85 -7.93
N ILE A 95 -7.87 2.81 -7.16
CA ILE A 95 -7.25 2.92 -5.85
C ILE A 95 -5.85 2.30 -5.94
N TRP A 96 -4.82 3.10 -5.70
CA TRP A 96 -3.43 2.63 -5.75
C TRP A 96 -2.72 2.90 -4.43
N SER A 97 -1.72 2.09 -4.10
CA SER A 97 -0.85 2.31 -2.94
C SER A 97 0.46 1.56 -3.06
N ALA A 98 1.52 2.17 -2.52
CA ALA A 98 2.79 1.47 -2.28
C ALA A 98 2.69 0.48 -1.10
N ASN A 99 1.71 0.69 -0.21
CA ASN A 99 1.48 -0.14 0.96
C ASN A 99 -0.01 -0.14 1.33
N PHE A 100 -0.66 -1.29 1.24
CA PHE A 100 -2.07 -1.47 1.60
C PHE A 100 -2.29 -1.85 3.07
N SER A 101 -1.25 -1.93 3.91
CA SER A 101 -1.45 -2.21 5.35
C SER A 101 -2.15 -1.05 6.05
N ILE A 102 -3.38 -1.28 6.49
CA ILE A 102 -4.15 -0.29 7.27
C ILE A 102 -3.42 0.08 8.55
N GLY A 103 -2.75 -0.88 9.20
CA GLY A 103 -1.94 -0.61 10.40
C GLY A 103 -0.75 0.30 10.14
N VAL A 104 -0.07 0.17 8.98
CA VAL A 104 1.01 1.07 8.57
C VAL A 104 0.46 2.47 8.27
N ILE A 105 -0.69 2.58 7.61
CA ILE A 105 -1.34 3.87 7.33
C ILE A 105 -1.74 4.55 8.65
N ALA A 106 -2.29 3.82 9.60
CA ALA A 106 -2.62 4.32 10.93
C ALA A 106 -1.36 4.79 11.69
N LEU A 107 -0.25 4.06 11.57
CA LEU A 107 1.04 4.49 12.13
C LEU A 107 1.48 5.82 11.52
N PHE A 108 1.38 6.00 10.19
CA PHE A 108 1.73 7.26 9.52
C PHE A 108 0.93 8.44 10.08
N ALA A 109 -0.40 8.32 10.16
CA ALA A 109 -1.27 9.36 10.71
C ALA A 109 -0.97 9.67 12.18
N ALA A 110 -0.72 8.64 13.00
CA ALA A 110 -0.37 8.81 14.41
C ALA A 110 0.98 9.54 14.59
N VAL A 111 2.00 9.13 13.80
CA VAL A 111 3.33 9.77 13.85
C VAL A 111 3.25 11.22 13.39
N GLU A 112 2.53 11.52 12.31
CA GLU A 112 2.31 12.87 11.84
C GLU A 112 1.69 13.74 12.93
N LYS A 113 0.57 13.29 13.52
CA LYS A 113 -0.15 14.05 14.53
C LYS A 113 0.65 14.27 15.81
N VAL A 114 1.36 13.24 16.28
CA VAL A 114 2.21 13.35 17.46
C VAL A 114 3.40 14.29 17.18
N SER A 115 4.02 14.19 16.01
CA SER A 115 5.12 15.07 15.59
C SER A 115 4.71 16.54 15.53
N GLU A 116 3.53 16.86 14.98
CA GLU A 116 2.97 18.21 15.00
C GLU A 116 2.83 18.78 16.43
N VAL A 117 2.28 17.96 17.34
CA VAL A 117 2.09 18.37 18.77
C VAL A 117 3.42 18.64 19.46
N LEU A 118 4.48 17.87 19.12
CA LEU A 118 5.79 17.96 19.76
C LEU A 118 6.75 18.94 19.07
N LYS A 119 6.33 19.54 17.95
CA LYS A 119 7.12 20.54 17.21
C LYS A 119 7.57 21.68 18.13
N ASP A 120 8.82 22.08 17.99
CA ASP A 120 9.44 23.18 18.76
C ASP A 120 9.47 22.97 20.29
N LYS A 121 9.30 21.71 20.76
CA LYS A 121 9.31 21.35 22.19
C LYS A 121 10.57 20.60 22.62
N GLY A 122 11.60 20.56 21.75
CA GLY A 122 12.91 19.99 22.09
C GLY A 122 12.98 18.45 21.98
N TYR A 123 11.99 17.81 21.34
CA TYR A 123 12.04 16.36 21.08
C TYR A 123 12.98 16.02 19.94
N GLN A 124 13.72 14.93 20.11
CA GLN A 124 14.52 14.28 19.08
C GLN A 124 13.80 13.03 18.60
N ALA A 125 14.01 12.66 17.33
CA ALA A 125 13.35 11.52 16.72
C ALA A 125 14.37 10.47 16.29
N HIS A 126 14.07 9.20 16.57
CA HIS A 126 14.79 8.03 16.09
C HIS A 126 13.79 7.04 15.49
N ILE A 127 14.16 6.43 14.36
CA ILE A 127 13.36 5.41 13.70
C ILE A 127 14.18 4.13 13.61
N SER A 128 13.56 3.02 13.98
CA SER A 128 14.13 1.69 13.75
C SER A 128 13.19 0.83 12.92
N GLU A 129 13.77 0.02 12.03
CA GLU A 129 13.00 -0.97 11.27
C GLU A 129 13.72 -2.32 11.23
N THR A 130 12.94 -3.39 11.39
CA THR A 130 13.43 -4.77 11.30
C THR A 130 12.66 -5.54 10.24
N HIS A 131 13.38 -6.20 9.34
CA HIS A 131 12.80 -7.09 8.33
C HIS A 131 13.63 -8.37 8.18
N HIS A 132 13.08 -9.33 7.42
CA HIS A 132 13.76 -10.59 7.09
C HIS A 132 15.08 -10.35 6.35
N ILE A 133 15.98 -11.34 6.43
CA ILE A 133 17.34 -11.25 5.87
C ILE A 133 17.39 -11.09 4.36
N HIS A 134 16.31 -11.47 3.64
CA HIS A 134 16.21 -11.38 2.17
C HIS A 134 15.77 -10.01 1.66
N LYS A 135 15.47 -9.03 2.55
CA LYS A 135 15.07 -7.69 2.14
C LYS A 135 16.30 -6.86 1.79
N LEU A 136 16.38 -6.43 0.52
CA LEU A 136 17.56 -5.77 -0.03
C LEU A 136 17.63 -4.27 0.29
N ASP A 137 16.49 -3.58 0.23
CA ASP A 137 16.43 -2.14 0.46
C ASP A 137 16.65 -1.79 1.95
N LYS A 138 17.56 -0.85 2.21
CA LYS A 138 17.86 -0.25 3.51
C LYS A 138 18.03 1.27 3.37
N PRO A 139 17.25 2.09 4.11
CA PRO A 139 16.05 1.73 4.86
C PRO A 139 14.91 1.26 3.95
N SER A 140 13.89 0.59 4.55
CA SER A 140 12.67 0.18 3.85
C SER A 140 11.87 1.39 3.36
N GLY A 141 11.01 1.20 2.35
CA GLY A 141 10.12 2.26 1.85
C GLY A 141 9.26 2.88 2.96
N THR A 142 8.70 2.06 3.86
CA THR A 142 7.91 2.52 5.02
C THR A 142 8.75 3.38 5.97
N ALA A 143 9.99 2.98 6.27
CA ALA A 143 10.87 3.76 7.16
C ALA A 143 11.26 5.12 6.54
N LYS A 144 11.44 5.18 5.21
CA LYS A 144 11.69 6.44 4.50
C LYS A 144 10.50 7.38 4.61
N ILE A 145 9.28 6.88 4.37
CA ILE A 145 8.03 7.68 4.51
C ILE A 145 7.88 8.17 5.95
N LEU A 146 8.15 7.34 6.96
CA LEU A 146 8.13 7.76 8.36
C LEU A 146 9.17 8.85 8.62
N GLY A 147 10.36 8.75 8.02
CA GLY A 147 11.39 9.79 8.08
C GLY A 147 10.93 11.12 7.51
N ASP A 148 10.31 11.10 6.33
CA ASP A 148 9.77 12.29 5.66
C ASP A 148 8.64 12.94 6.48
N ILE A 149 7.74 12.12 7.06
CA ILE A 149 6.66 12.60 7.96
C ILE A 149 7.26 13.30 9.18
N VAL A 150 8.21 12.66 9.88
CA VAL A 150 8.84 13.24 11.07
C VAL A 150 9.57 14.53 10.70
N GLU A 151 10.36 14.54 9.63
CA GLU A 151 11.11 15.73 9.20
C GLU A 151 10.17 16.91 8.88
N SER A 152 9.06 16.64 8.17
CA SER A 152 8.09 17.67 7.80
C SER A 152 7.27 18.18 8.99
N SER A 153 6.84 17.30 9.88
CA SER A 153 5.88 17.61 10.95
C SER A 153 6.56 18.03 12.26
N LEU A 154 7.68 17.40 12.65
CA LEU A 154 8.47 17.75 13.85
C LEU A 154 9.49 18.87 13.56
N GLY A 155 9.98 18.94 12.31
CA GLY A 155 11.06 19.85 11.93
C GLY A 155 12.47 19.34 12.27
N VAL A 156 12.61 18.05 12.61
CA VAL A 156 13.88 17.39 12.94
C VAL A 156 14.06 16.18 12.03
N LYS A 157 15.23 16.08 11.41
CA LYS A 157 15.57 14.91 10.59
C LYS A 157 15.89 13.71 11.51
N PRO A 158 15.13 12.61 11.43
CA PRO A 158 15.37 11.46 12.28
C PRO A 158 16.58 10.65 11.80
N GLU A 159 17.28 10.00 12.72
CA GLU A 159 18.15 8.88 12.39
C GLU A 159 17.31 7.63 12.11
N ILE A 160 17.67 6.87 11.06
CA ILE A 160 16.95 5.64 10.68
C ILE A 160 17.91 4.45 10.77
N GLU A 161 17.66 3.54 11.69
CA GLU A 161 18.37 2.28 11.79
C GLU A 161 17.59 1.13 11.15
N SER A 162 18.31 0.26 10.43
CA SER A 162 17.70 -0.87 9.71
C SER A 162 18.34 -2.18 10.14
N PHE A 163 17.52 -3.09 10.64
CA PHE A 163 17.89 -4.44 11.06
C PHE A 163 17.38 -5.49 10.08
N ARG A 164 18.10 -6.59 9.95
CA ARG A 164 17.73 -7.75 9.12
C ARG A 164 17.87 -8.98 10.00
N GLU A 165 16.72 -9.62 10.30
CA GLU A 165 16.65 -10.70 11.28
C GLU A 165 15.67 -11.77 10.83
N GLY A 166 16.13 -13.01 10.73
CA GLY A 166 15.33 -14.19 10.45
C GLY A 166 14.34 -13.99 9.30
N GLU A 167 13.08 -14.31 9.57
CA GLU A 167 11.95 -14.15 8.66
C GLU A 167 10.95 -13.06 9.11
N VAL A 168 11.42 -12.06 9.88
CA VAL A 168 10.57 -10.97 10.40
C VAL A 168 9.86 -10.26 9.24
N PRO A 169 8.52 -10.23 9.21
CA PRO A 169 7.77 -9.63 8.10
C PRO A 169 7.93 -8.13 7.99
N GLY A 170 8.08 -7.45 9.15
CA GLY A 170 8.34 -6.03 9.25
C GLY A 170 7.90 -5.44 10.58
N ILE A 171 8.82 -4.78 11.26
CA ILE A 171 8.57 -3.98 12.47
C ILE A 171 9.08 -2.58 12.19
N HIS A 172 8.30 -1.56 12.52
CA HIS A 172 8.68 -0.16 12.40
C HIS A 172 8.38 0.55 13.70
N THR A 173 9.37 1.18 14.29
CA THR A 173 9.24 1.94 15.55
C THR A 173 9.72 3.38 15.33
N VAL A 174 8.93 4.34 15.77
CA VAL A 174 9.31 5.75 15.85
C VAL A 174 9.37 6.11 17.33
N GLU A 175 10.52 6.55 17.79
CA GLU A 175 10.73 7.07 19.14
C GLU A 175 10.93 8.57 19.10
N LEU A 176 10.18 9.28 19.92
CA LEU A 176 10.22 10.72 20.09
C LEU A 176 10.63 11.00 21.54
N THR A 177 11.87 11.46 21.76
CA THR A 177 12.48 11.59 23.08
C THR A 177 12.68 13.06 23.43
N GLY A 178 12.05 13.48 24.52
CA GLY A 178 12.23 14.78 25.17
C GLY A 178 13.19 14.69 26.36
N SER A 179 13.29 15.77 27.13
CA SER A 179 14.11 15.83 28.35
C SER A 179 13.51 15.06 29.52
N CYS A 180 12.21 14.80 29.54
CA CYS A 180 11.49 14.23 30.67
C CYS A 180 10.78 12.92 30.36
N ASP A 181 10.53 12.64 29.08
CA ASP A 181 9.78 11.46 28.64
C ASP A 181 10.16 11.01 27.23
N ARG A 182 9.63 9.89 26.85
CA ARG A 182 9.72 9.34 25.50
C ARG A 182 8.39 8.74 25.08
N LEU A 183 8.00 9.01 23.85
CA LEU A 183 6.91 8.30 23.19
C LEU A 183 7.47 7.31 22.18
N SER A 184 6.88 6.11 22.12
CA SER A 184 7.22 5.09 21.14
C SER A 184 5.94 4.66 20.42
N LEU A 185 5.96 4.73 19.09
CA LEU A 185 4.89 4.26 18.22
C LEU A 185 5.44 3.10 17.39
N THR A 186 4.85 1.94 17.55
CA THR A 186 5.32 0.73 16.88
C THR A 186 4.21 0.07 16.08
N HIS A 187 4.53 -0.32 14.86
CA HIS A 187 3.75 -1.25 14.05
C HIS A 187 4.57 -2.53 13.85
N GLU A 188 3.98 -3.66 14.17
CA GLU A 188 4.54 -4.99 13.92
C GLU A 188 3.59 -5.78 13.01
N ALA A 189 4.10 -6.21 11.87
CA ALA A 189 3.39 -7.12 10.99
C ALA A 189 3.65 -8.58 11.41
N PHE A 190 2.61 -9.35 11.66
CA PHE A 190 2.72 -10.79 11.94
C PHE A 190 2.84 -11.61 10.66
N SER A 191 2.33 -11.07 9.55
CA SER A 191 2.40 -11.66 8.22
C SER A 191 2.19 -10.59 7.15
N ARG A 192 2.32 -10.97 5.87
CA ARG A 192 1.97 -10.11 4.73
C ARG A 192 0.47 -10.06 4.44
N GLU A 193 -0.34 -10.82 5.17
CA GLU A 193 -1.80 -10.84 4.97
C GLU A 193 -2.45 -9.47 5.18
N GLY A 194 -1.87 -8.62 6.04
CA GLY A 194 -2.33 -7.25 6.22
C GLY A 194 -2.33 -6.41 4.95
N LEU A 195 -1.39 -6.66 4.02
CA LEU A 195 -1.36 -6.00 2.71
C LEU A 195 -2.50 -6.50 1.81
N ALA A 196 -2.74 -7.82 1.79
CA ALA A 196 -3.83 -8.42 1.02
C ALA A 196 -5.20 -8.01 1.58
N GLU A 197 -5.33 -7.94 2.89
CA GLU A 197 -6.54 -7.47 3.58
C GLU A 197 -6.89 -6.04 3.18
N GLY A 198 -5.92 -5.13 3.23
CA GLY A 198 -6.14 -3.74 2.81
C GLY A 198 -6.49 -3.61 1.33
N ALA A 199 -5.88 -4.42 0.45
CA ALA A 199 -6.25 -4.44 -0.97
C ALA A 199 -7.68 -4.94 -1.19
N VAL A 200 -8.15 -5.93 -0.42
CA VAL A 200 -9.55 -6.38 -0.44
C VAL A 200 -10.48 -5.27 0.08
N VAL A 201 -10.11 -4.60 1.17
CA VAL A 201 -10.87 -3.43 1.67
C VAL A 201 -10.96 -2.36 0.60
N ALA A 202 -9.84 -2.01 -0.07
CA ALA A 202 -9.84 -1.04 -1.16
C ALA A 202 -10.77 -1.47 -2.31
N ALA A 203 -10.77 -2.75 -2.68
CA ALA A 203 -11.67 -3.26 -3.72
C ALA A 203 -13.16 -3.08 -3.32
N LEU A 204 -13.50 -3.33 -2.08
CA LEU A 204 -14.86 -3.10 -1.57
C LEU A 204 -15.23 -1.61 -1.56
N MET A 205 -14.28 -0.71 -1.29
CA MET A 205 -14.49 0.74 -1.30
C MET A 205 -14.76 1.30 -2.71
N THR A 206 -14.44 0.56 -3.78
CA THR A 206 -14.75 1.01 -5.16
C THR A 206 -16.25 1.10 -5.43
N GLU A 207 -17.10 0.50 -4.60
CA GLU A 207 -18.55 0.58 -4.75
C GLU A 207 -19.05 2.00 -4.41
N GLY A 208 -19.55 2.70 -5.42
CA GLY A 208 -19.99 4.10 -5.29
C GLY A 208 -18.88 5.15 -5.31
N LEU A 209 -17.60 4.71 -5.36
CA LEU A 209 -16.46 5.61 -5.52
C LEU A 209 -16.17 5.84 -7.00
N THR A 210 -15.75 7.05 -7.36
CA THR A 210 -15.32 7.40 -8.72
C THR A 210 -14.01 8.20 -8.68
N GLY A 211 -13.21 8.06 -9.74
CA GLY A 211 -11.95 8.81 -9.87
C GLY A 211 -10.72 8.05 -9.40
N VAL A 212 -9.66 8.78 -9.17
CA VAL A 212 -8.32 8.22 -8.89
C VAL A 212 -7.90 8.61 -7.47
N HIS A 213 -7.59 7.62 -6.65
CA HIS A 213 -7.31 7.79 -5.22
C HIS A 213 -6.05 7.06 -4.79
N GLU A 214 -5.29 7.66 -3.91
CA GLU A 214 -4.31 6.92 -3.11
C GLU A 214 -5.03 6.30 -1.90
N PHE A 215 -4.76 5.04 -1.60
CA PHE A 215 -5.50 4.30 -0.58
C PHE A 215 -5.42 4.97 0.80
N LYS A 216 -4.27 5.56 1.15
CA LYS A 216 -4.12 6.27 2.41
C LYS A 216 -5.17 7.38 2.60
N ASP A 217 -5.48 8.13 1.52
CA ASP A 217 -6.39 9.28 1.57
C ASP A 217 -7.87 8.86 1.74
N LEU A 218 -8.15 7.56 1.61
CA LEU A 218 -9.48 6.96 1.85
C LEU A 218 -9.61 6.37 3.26
N ILE A 219 -8.48 6.19 3.96
CA ILE A 219 -8.43 5.57 5.30
C ILE A 219 -8.29 6.62 6.41
N ILE A 220 -7.66 7.78 6.08
CA ILE A 220 -7.37 8.84 7.05
C ILE A 220 -8.31 10.03 6.86
#